data_ac5d7cbf7f77cd97ad9b2ade42867dd7
#
_entry.id   ac5d7cbf7f77cd97ad9b2ade42867dd7
#
_cell.length_a   1.000
_cell.length_b   1.000
_cell.length_c   1.000
_cell.angle_alpha   90.00
_cell.angle_beta   90.00
_cell.angle_gamma   90.00
#
_symmetry.space_group_name_H-M   'P 1'
#
loop_
_entity.id
_entity.type
_entity.pdbx_description
1 polymer ?
#
loop_
_entity_poly.entity_id
_entity_poly.type
_entity_poly.pdbx_seq_one_letter_code
_entity_poly.pdbx_strand_id
1 'polypeptide(L)'
;EVGAWGSFPTTAIGGGNELDLYASYSFGKFGLTLTNYSFPGEGGAYAEGEGLFEGDYLEISGSAELGPINLMVGYFTEVEALYIEAAFSAGPVDVAIGYGNDSADAWYVNGGSGLCNISLGGSKDIKITEDYTLPLFGSFVYNPDSEAAFLVFGASF
;
A
#
# COMPACT_ATOMS: atom_id res chain seq x y z
N GLU A 1 -14.71 3.58 8.30
CA GLU A 1 -13.47 3.35 9.05
C GLU A 1 -12.60 4.60 8.98
N VAL A 2 -11.86 4.88 10.05
CA VAL A 2 -10.81 5.89 10.09
C VAL A 2 -9.62 5.23 10.78
N GLY A 3 -8.42 5.40 10.25
CA GLY A 3 -7.24 4.76 10.79
C GLY A 3 -5.96 5.53 10.50
N ALA A 4 -4.87 4.99 11.03
CA ALA A 4 -3.52 5.43 10.77
C ALA A 4 -2.63 4.22 10.50
N TRP A 5 -1.67 4.40 9.63
CA TRP A 5 -0.61 3.44 9.36
C TRP A 5 0.74 4.12 9.52
N GLY A 6 1.76 3.38 9.90
CA GLY A 6 3.10 3.93 10.04
C GLY A 6 4.19 2.91 9.70
N SER A 7 5.24 3.37 9.04
CA SER A 7 6.42 2.61 8.70
C SER A 7 7.67 3.32 9.17
N PHE A 8 8.52 2.59 9.87
CA PHE A 8 9.75 3.12 10.42
C PHE A 8 10.90 2.16 10.08
N PRO A 9 11.93 2.60 9.35
CA PRO A 9 13.05 1.75 9.02
C PRO A 9 13.82 1.35 10.27
N THR A 10 14.24 0.09 10.35
CA THR A 10 15.06 -0.44 11.45
C THR A 10 16.55 -0.19 11.25
N THR A 11 16.94 0.30 10.08
CA THR A 11 18.32 0.61 9.72
C THR A 11 18.40 1.97 9.04
N ALA A 12 19.56 2.61 9.04
CA ALA A 12 19.79 3.89 8.34
C ALA A 12 19.87 3.73 6.81
N ILE A 13 19.73 2.51 6.27
CA ILE A 13 19.82 2.22 4.84
C ILE A 13 18.41 1.91 4.32
N GLY A 14 17.89 2.78 3.50
CA GLY A 14 16.62 2.64 2.75
C GLY A 14 15.42 3.25 3.49
N GLY A 15 14.54 3.86 2.73
CA GLY A 15 13.23 4.38 3.08
C GLY A 15 13.19 5.35 4.28
N GLY A 16 12.44 6.40 4.14
CA GLY A 16 12.12 7.31 5.23
C GLY A 16 11.05 6.77 6.19
N ASN A 17 10.77 7.55 7.21
CA ASN A 17 9.57 7.35 8.00
C ASN A 17 8.35 7.69 7.15
N GLU A 18 7.27 6.95 7.34
CA GLU A 18 5.99 7.21 6.69
C GLU A 18 4.89 7.11 7.74
N LEU A 19 3.95 8.04 7.69
CA LEU A 19 2.76 8.08 8.53
C LEU A 19 1.57 8.46 7.68
N ASP A 20 0.59 7.56 7.58
CA ASP A 20 -0.60 7.76 6.78
C ASP A 20 -1.82 7.89 7.68
N LEU A 21 -2.68 8.83 7.34
CA LEU A 21 -4.02 8.94 7.92
C LEU A 21 -5.05 8.65 6.84
N TYR A 22 -5.96 7.74 7.11
CA TYR A 22 -6.97 7.37 6.11
C TYR A 22 -8.39 7.36 6.66
N ALA A 23 -9.33 7.58 5.74
CA ALA A 23 -10.75 7.40 5.95
C ALA A 23 -11.34 6.57 4.81
N SER A 24 -12.05 5.49 5.13
CA SER A 24 -12.65 4.61 4.15
C SER A 24 -14.15 4.41 4.38
N TYR A 25 -14.86 4.23 3.28
CA TYR A 25 -16.28 3.90 3.26
C TYR A 25 -16.54 2.73 2.31
N SER A 26 -17.16 1.67 2.83
CA SER A 26 -17.53 0.47 2.06
C SER A 26 -19.02 0.44 1.80
N PHE A 27 -19.42 0.13 0.58
CA PHE A 27 -20.81 -0.01 0.16
C PHE A 27 -20.99 -1.21 -0.78
N GLY A 28 -21.54 -2.28 -0.24
CA GLY A 28 -21.69 -3.54 -0.98
C GLY A 28 -20.34 -4.16 -1.33
N LYS A 29 -20.04 -4.23 -2.62
CA LYS A 29 -18.78 -4.76 -3.17
C LYS A 29 -17.75 -3.68 -3.51
N PHE A 30 -18.04 -2.44 -3.19
CA PHE A 30 -17.19 -1.30 -3.50
C PHE A 30 -16.65 -0.64 -2.25
N GLY A 31 -15.47 -0.08 -2.37
CA GLY A 31 -14.84 0.74 -1.35
C GLY A 31 -14.35 2.07 -1.94
N LEU A 32 -14.34 3.10 -1.12
CA LEU A 32 -13.70 4.37 -1.40
C LEU A 32 -12.83 4.73 -0.21
N THR A 33 -11.59 5.14 -0.46
CA THR A 33 -10.65 5.54 0.59
C THR A 33 -10.00 6.87 0.20
N LEU A 34 -9.80 7.71 1.20
CA LEU A 34 -8.94 8.88 1.13
C LEU A 34 -7.78 8.63 2.08
N THR A 35 -6.55 8.76 1.59
CA THR A 35 -5.34 8.61 2.39
C THR A 35 -4.45 9.83 2.23
N ASN A 36 -4.02 10.37 3.36
CA ASN A 36 -2.99 11.39 3.44
C ASN A 36 -1.68 10.73 3.83
N TYR A 37 -0.71 10.76 2.93
CA TYR A 37 0.64 10.22 3.12
C TYR A 37 1.57 11.32 3.60
N SER A 38 2.28 11.07 4.69
CA SER A 38 3.24 12.00 5.28
C SER A 38 4.60 11.32 5.46
N PHE A 39 5.68 12.02 5.13
CA PHE A 39 7.05 11.50 5.23
C PHE A 39 7.87 12.31 6.24
N PRO A 40 7.67 12.10 7.56
CA PRO A 40 8.32 12.89 8.61
C PRO A 40 9.83 12.67 8.64
N GLY A 41 10.59 13.78 8.63
CA GLY A 41 12.03 13.77 8.78
C GLY A 41 12.86 13.71 7.50
N GLU A 42 12.25 13.70 6.31
CA GLU A 42 12.95 13.68 5.01
C GLU A 42 12.80 14.97 4.20
N GLY A 43 12.66 16.10 4.86
CA GLY A 43 12.37 17.38 4.18
C GLY A 43 10.91 17.54 3.81
N GLY A 44 10.06 16.64 4.30
CA GLY A 44 8.61 16.68 4.20
C GLY A 44 7.97 17.47 5.35
N ALA A 45 6.73 17.15 5.67
CA ALA A 45 5.82 17.85 6.58
C ALA A 45 6.34 18.22 7.99
N TYR A 46 7.53 17.78 8.36
CA TYR A 46 8.19 18.14 9.64
C TYR A 46 9.53 18.84 9.44
N ALA A 47 9.81 19.39 8.26
CA ALA A 47 10.85 20.40 8.14
C ALA A 47 10.48 21.60 9.01
N GLU A 48 11.50 22.27 9.57
CA GLU A 48 11.29 23.36 10.54
C GLU A 48 10.31 24.41 10.01
N GLY A 49 9.11 24.50 10.61
CA GLY A 49 8.07 25.47 10.24
C GLY A 49 6.91 24.93 9.42
N GLU A 50 6.91 23.65 9.07
CA GLU A 50 5.79 23.03 8.34
C GLU A 50 4.79 22.34 9.29
N GLY A 51 3.52 22.45 8.98
CA GLY A 51 2.42 21.81 9.72
C GLY A 51 2.28 20.33 9.38
N LEU A 52 1.48 19.62 10.15
CA LEU A 52 1.23 18.18 10.02
C LEU A 52 0.71 17.76 8.63
N PHE A 53 0.17 18.67 7.84
CA PHE A 53 -0.43 18.41 6.52
C PHE A 53 0.16 19.31 5.41
N GLU A 54 1.36 19.86 5.65
CA GLU A 54 2.09 20.60 4.64
C GLU A 54 3.16 19.69 4.01
N GLY A 55 3.17 19.61 2.67
CA GLY A 55 4.07 18.71 1.92
C GLY A 55 3.63 17.26 1.89
N ASP A 56 2.39 16.98 2.26
CA ASP A 56 1.80 15.65 2.21
C ASP A 56 1.20 15.34 0.83
N TYR A 57 0.96 14.06 0.58
CA TYR A 57 0.35 13.58 -0.66
C TYR A 57 -1.03 12.98 -0.39
N LEU A 58 -2.03 13.42 -1.13
CA LEU A 58 -3.39 12.90 -1.01
C LEU A 58 -3.68 11.86 -2.11
N GLU A 59 -3.99 10.65 -1.68
CA GLU A 59 -4.52 9.59 -2.55
C GLU A 59 -6.04 9.49 -2.41
N ILE A 60 -6.71 9.37 -3.55
CA ILE A 60 -8.10 8.93 -3.64
C ILE A 60 -8.07 7.54 -4.26
N SER A 61 -8.56 6.53 -3.53
CA SER A 61 -8.60 5.17 -4.06
C SER A 61 -10.00 4.57 -4.01
N GLY A 62 -10.26 3.72 -5.00
CA GLY A 62 -11.48 2.95 -5.13
C GLY A 62 -11.16 1.47 -5.23
N SER A 63 -12.02 0.62 -4.67
CA SER A 63 -11.91 -0.84 -4.77
C SER A 63 -13.22 -1.50 -5.18
N ALA A 64 -13.11 -2.69 -5.79
CA ALA A 64 -14.27 -3.49 -6.20
C ALA A 64 -13.97 -4.99 -6.04
N GLU A 65 -14.90 -5.72 -5.41
CA GLU A 65 -14.88 -7.18 -5.32
C GLU A 65 -15.70 -7.80 -6.46
N LEU A 66 -15.01 -8.36 -7.45
CA LEU A 66 -15.62 -8.95 -8.66
C LEU A 66 -15.49 -10.48 -8.66
N GLY A 67 -16.23 -11.13 -7.77
CA GLY A 67 -16.13 -12.57 -7.56
C GLY A 67 -14.77 -12.95 -6.92
N PRO A 68 -13.91 -13.73 -7.61
CA PRO A 68 -12.60 -14.08 -7.07
C PRO A 68 -11.54 -12.99 -7.26
N ILE A 69 -11.87 -11.90 -7.97
CA ILE A 69 -10.93 -10.82 -8.30
C ILE A 69 -11.28 -9.59 -7.47
N ASN A 70 -10.27 -9.01 -6.82
CA ASN A 70 -10.31 -7.70 -6.21
C ASN A 70 -9.58 -6.72 -7.11
N LEU A 71 -10.23 -5.64 -7.46
CA LEU A 71 -9.62 -4.53 -8.19
C LEU A 71 -9.44 -3.34 -7.25
N MET A 72 -8.32 -2.63 -7.42
CA MET A 72 -8.07 -1.37 -6.75
C MET A 72 -7.51 -0.36 -7.76
N VAL A 73 -7.91 0.89 -7.62
CA VAL A 73 -7.39 2.02 -8.37
C VAL A 73 -7.11 3.14 -7.38
N GLY A 74 -5.88 3.62 -7.34
CA GLY A 74 -5.43 4.75 -6.52
C GLY A 74 -4.91 5.89 -7.40
N TYR A 75 -5.15 7.12 -6.97
CA TYR A 75 -4.69 8.30 -7.68
C TYR A 75 -4.19 9.36 -6.69
N PHE A 76 -2.90 9.71 -6.83
CA PHE A 76 -2.28 10.82 -6.12
C PHE A 76 -2.49 12.11 -6.87
N THR A 77 -3.09 13.10 -6.21
CA THR A 77 -3.53 14.35 -6.85
C THR A 77 -2.37 15.30 -7.16
N GLU A 78 -1.35 15.33 -6.32
CA GLU A 78 -0.22 16.27 -6.41
C GLU A 78 0.79 15.88 -7.51
N VAL A 79 0.98 14.57 -7.71
CA VAL A 79 1.99 14.01 -8.65
C VAL A 79 1.36 13.34 -9.86
N GLU A 80 0.02 13.38 -9.97
CA GLU A 80 -0.75 12.77 -11.06
C GLU A 80 -0.44 11.26 -11.24
N ALA A 81 -0.10 10.58 -10.14
CA ALA A 81 0.28 9.17 -10.16
C ALA A 81 -0.94 8.27 -10.03
N LEU A 82 -1.16 7.43 -11.01
CA LEU A 82 -2.23 6.43 -11.06
C LEU A 82 -1.65 5.03 -10.81
N TYR A 83 -2.27 4.30 -9.89
CA TYR A 83 -2.01 2.88 -9.64
C TYR A 83 -3.26 2.05 -9.87
N ILE A 84 -3.11 0.92 -10.54
CA ILE A 84 -4.19 -0.06 -10.75
C ILE A 84 -3.68 -1.43 -10.34
N GLU A 85 -4.43 -2.13 -9.48
CA GLU A 85 -4.09 -3.47 -9.05
C GLU A 85 -5.25 -4.44 -9.26
N ALA A 86 -4.92 -5.62 -9.72
CA ALA A 86 -5.81 -6.77 -9.70
C ALA A 86 -5.22 -7.84 -8.78
N ALA A 87 -6.00 -8.24 -7.78
CA ALA A 87 -5.64 -9.30 -6.85
C ALA A 87 -6.64 -10.46 -6.91
N PHE A 88 -6.16 -11.66 -6.64
CA PHE A 88 -7.00 -12.85 -6.67
C PHE A 88 -6.45 -13.90 -5.69
N SER A 89 -7.34 -14.62 -5.01
CA SER A 89 -6.99 -15.69 -4.06
C SER A 89 -7.35 -17.06 -4.61
N ALA A 90 -6.40 -17.99 -4.60
CA ALA A 90 -6.57 -19.38 -5.03
C ALA A 90 -6.17 -20.34 -3.88
N GLY A 91 -7.14 -20.70 -3.07
CA GLY A 91 -6.91 -21.50 -1.86
C GLY A 91 -6.03 -20.72 -0.88
N PRO A 92 -4.84 -21.25 -0.49
CA PRO A 92 -3.96 -20.57 0.46
C PRO A 92 -3.04 -19.50 -0.19
N VAL A 93 -3.17 -19.28 -1.48
CA VAL A 93 -2.26 -18.42 -2.26
C VAL A 93 -2.99 -17.19 -2.74
N ASP A 94 -2.41 -16.03 -2.47
CA ASP A 94 -2.85 -14.73 -2.94
C ASP A 94 -1.86 -14.22 -3.99
N VAL A 95 -2.39 -13.72 -5.10
CA VAL A 95 -1.61 -13.14 -6.20
C VAL A 95 -2.12 -11.74 -6.46
N ALA A 96 -1.21 -10.77 -6.63
CA ALA A 96 -1.59 -9.45 -7.12
C ALA A 96 -0.64 -8.97 -8.22
N ILE A 97 -1.19 -8.18 -9.12
CA ILE A 97 -0.44 -7.52 -10.21
C ILE A 97 -0.86 -6.06 -10.22
N GLY A 98 0.13 -5.18 -10.10
CA GLY A 98 -0.03 -3.73 -10.05
C GLY A 98 0.67 -3.03 -11.21
N TYR A 99 0.03 -2.00 -11.72
CA TYR A 99 0.47 -1.18 -12.82
C TYR A 99 0.46 0.29 -12.40
N GLY A 100 1.54 1.01 -12.71
CA GLY A 100 1.66 2.46 -12.52
C GLY A 100 1.72 3.21 -13.83
N ASN A 101 1.16 4.43 -13.88
CA ASN A 101 1.32 5.32 -15.01
C ASN A 101 2.66 6.07 -14.97
N ASP A 102 2.98 6.71 -16.10
CA ASP A 102 3.99 7.78 -16.15
C ASP A 102 3.49 8.98 -15.35
N SER A 103 4.20 9.34 -14.30
CA SER A 103 3.89 10.46 -13.42
C SER A 103 5.10 11.39 -13.28
N ALA A 104 4.86 12.65 -12.91
CA ALA A 104 5.87 13.69 -12.89
C ALA A 104 7.11 13.35 -12.05
N ASP A 105 6.92 12.66 -10.93
CA ASP A 105 8.00 12.33 -9.99
C ASP A 105 8.40 10.84 -10.02
N ALA A 106 8.07 10.12 -11.11
CA ALA A 106 8.34 8.69 -11.24
C ALA A 106 7.84 7.88 -10.01
N TRP A 107 6.64 8.19 -9.53
CA TRP A 107 6.10 7.72 -8.26
C TRP A 107 6.04 6.19 -8.16
N TYR A 108 5.50 5.53 -9.19
CA TYR A 108 5.39 4.07 -9.22
C TYR A 108 6.40 3.41 -10.16
N VAL A 109 6.80 4.12 -11.23
CA VAL A 109 7.69 3.62 -12.27
C VAL A 109 8.71 4.69 -12.66
N ASN A 110 9.93 4.27 -13.01
CA ASN A 110 11.05 5.15 -13.33
C ASN A 110 11.03 5.63 -14.81
N GLY A 111 9.97 6.34 -15.17
CA GLY A 111 9.78 6.88 -16.51
C GLY A 111 8.97 5.96 -17.43
N GLY A 112 7.90 6.50 -17.95
CA GLY A 112 6.89 5.77 -18.69
C GLY A 112 5.80 5.20 -17.78
N SER A 113 5.20 4.12 -18.19
CA SER A 113 4.19 3.41 -17.44
C SER A 113 4.39 1.90 -17.59
N GLY A 114 4.10 1.13 -16.54
CA GLY A 114 4.38 -0.30 -16.57
C GLY A 114 3.96 -1.05 -15.32
N LEU A 115 4.30 -2.34 -15.29
CA LEU A 115 4.12 -3.18 -14.11
C LEU A 115 5.14 -2.77 -13.04
N CYS A 116 4.64 -2.45 -11.86
CA CYS A 116 5.46 -2.09 -10.69
C CYS A 116 5.23 -2.98 -9.47
N ASN A 117 4.26 -3.90 -9.52
CA ASN A 117 4.00 -4.87 -8.48
C ASN A 117 3.59 -6.21 -9.06
N ILE A 118 4.31 -7.27 -8.67
CA ILE A 118 3.88 -8.66 -8.82
C ILE A 118 4.08 -9.30 -7.47
N SER A 119 3.00 -9.70 -6.80
CA SER A 119 3.08 -10.31 -5.48
C SER A 119 2.50 -11.71 -5.45
N LEU A 120 3.12 -12.54 -4.63
CA LEU A 120 2.69 -13.89 -4.31
C LEU A 120 2.75 -14.07 -2.80
N GLY A 121 1.61 -14.31 -2.19
CA GLY A 121 1.52 -14.40 -0.73
C GLY A 121 0.52 -15.42 -0.26
N GLY A 122 0.27 -15.36 1.03
CA GLY A 122 -0.74 -16.15 1.69
C GLY A 122 -0.80 -15.86 3.18
N SER A 123 -1.87 -16.32 3.79
CA SER A 123 -2.11 -16.15 5.22
C SER A 123 -2.39 -17.48 5.90
N LYS A 124 -2.13 -17.53 7.20
CA LYS A 124 -2.42 -18.68 8.03
C LYS A 124 -2.75 -18.25 9.45
N ASP A 125 -3.86 -18.75 9.93
CA ASP A 125 -4.26 -18.60 11.31
C ASP A 125 -3.51 -19.59 12.20
N ILE A 126 -2.86 -19.07 13.24
CA ILE A 126 -2.19 -19.86 14.28
C ILE A 126 -3.04 -19.81 15.55
N LYS A 127 -3.66 -20.91 15.91
CA LYS A 127 -4.40 -21.02 17.15
C LYS A 127 -3.44 -21.00 18.34
N ILE A 128 -3.49 -19.96 19.16
CA ILE A 128 -2.64 -19.78 20.35
C ILE A 128 -3.35 -20.34 21.60
N THR A 129 -4.64 -20.01 21.77
CA THR A 129 -5.51 -20.54 22.83
C THR A 129 -6.83 -21.00 22.25
N GLU A 130 -7.77 -21.44 23.10
CA GLU A 130 -9.13 -21.78 22.64
C GLU A 130 -9.89 -20.55 22.15
N ASP A 131 -9.60 -19.39 22.74
CA ASP A 131 -10.31 -18.13 22.47
C ASP A 131 -9.50 -17.14 21.62
N TYR A 132 -8.23 -17.46 21.30
CA TYR A 132 -7.35 -16.55 20.57
C TYR A 132 -6.60 -17.23 19.44
N THR A 133 -6.75 -16.66 18.25
CA THR A 133 -6.06 -17.05 17.03
C THR A 133 -5.25 -15.87 16.50
N LEU A 134 -4.00 -16.08 16.18
CA LEU A 134 -3.10 -15.08 15.59
C LEU A 134 -3.04 -15.28 14.08
N PRO A 135 -3.62 -14.39 13.27
CA PRO A 135 -3.45 -14.39 11.84
C PRO A 135 -2.03 -13.96 11.46
N LEU A 136 -1.34 -14.79 10.71
CA LEU A 136 -0.04 -14.48 10.12
C LEU A 136 -0.19 -14.37 8.61
N PHE A 137 0.58 -13.47 8.00
CA PHE A 137 0.70 -13.40 6.55
C PHE A 137 2.16 -13.30 6.12
N GLY A 138 2.42 -13.72 4.90
CA GLY A 138 3.72 -13.55 4.25
C GLY A 138 3.53 -13.36 2.75
N SER A 139 4.34 -12.51 2.15
CA SER A 139 4.29 -12.23 0.71
C SER A 139 5.68 -12.01 0.16
N PHE A 140 5.92 -12.55 -1.02
CA PHE A 140 7.02 -12.16 -1.89
C PHE A 140 6.48 -11.13 -2.88
N VAL A 141 7.15 -9.98 -2.95
CA VAL A 141 6.78 -8.87 -3.82
C VAL A 141 7.96 -8.59 -4.75
N TYR A 142 7.70 -8.53 -6.04
CA TYR A 142 8.66 -8.15 -7.06
C TYR A 142 8.18 -6.90 -7.79
N ASN A 143 9.02 -5.88 -7.85
CA ASN A 143 8.81 -4.71 -8.67
C ASN A 143 9.63 -4.84 -9.95
N PRO A 144 8.99 -5.08 -11.13
CA PRO A 144 9.71 -5.25 -12.39
C PRO A 144 10.40 -3.99 -12.91
N ASP A 145 9.89 -2.81 -12.55
CA ASP A 145 10.47 -1.53 -12.99
C ASP A 145 11.81 -1.23 -12.30
N SER A 146 11.86 -1.40 -10.99
CA SER A 146 13.09 -1.20 -10.20
C SER A 146 13.97 -2.45 -10.08
N GLU A 147 13.52 -3.60 -10.61
CA GLU A 147 14.15 -4.92 -10.45
C GLU A 147 14.36 -5.31 -8.97
N ALA A 148 13.56 -4.75 -8.06
CA ALA A 148 13.65 -4.99 -6.63
C ALA A 148 12.70 -6.09 -6.18
N ALA A 149 13.12 -6.88 -5.19
CA ALA A 149 12.31 -7.92 -4.57
C ALA A 149 12.28 -7.78 -3.05
N PHE A 150 11.12 -8.03 -2.46
CA PHE A 150 10.87 -7.88 -1.03
C PHE A 150 10.20 -9.13 -0.47
N LEU A 151 10.53 -9.46 0.78
CA LEU A 151 9.77 -10.40 1.60
C LEU A 151 9.08 -9.61 2.70
N VAL A 152 7.76 -9.75 2.76
CA VAL A 152 6.91 -9.08 3.74
C VAL A 152 6.30 -10.12 4.66
N PHE A 153 6.36 -9.89 5.97
CA PHE A 153 5.73 -10.73 6.97
C PHE A 153 4.98 -9.86 7.96
N GLY A 154 3.84 -10.34 8.44
CA GLY A 154 3.07 -9.62 9.41
C GLY A 154 2.17 -10.52 10.25
N ALA A 155 1.67 -9.95 11.33
CA ALA A 155 0.67 -10.52 12.21
C ALA A 155 -0.41 -9.47 12.50
N SER A 156 -1.64 -9.93 12.65
CA SER A 156 -2.78 -9.07 13.02
C SER A 156 -3.22 -9.37 14.45
N PHE A 157 -3.56 -8.34 15.23
CA PHE A 157 -3.98 -8.46 16.63
C PHE A 157 -5.38 -7.89 16.84
#